data_953fb034e0c2e2458096499c3c3eb72c
#
_entry.id   953fb034e0c2e2458096499c3c3eb72c
#
_cell.length_a   1.000
_cell.length_b   1.000
_cell.length_c   1.000
_cell.angle_alpha   90.00
_cell.angle_beta   90.00
_cell.angle_gamma   90.00
#
_symmetry.space_group_name_H-M   'P 1'
#
loop_
_entity.id
_entity.type
_entity.pdbx_description
1 polymer ?
#
loop_
_entity_poly.entity_id
_entity_poly.type
_entity_poly.pdbx_seq_one_letter_code
_entity_poly.pdbx_strand_id
1 'polypeptide(L)'
;MKLRKVYKAHFPFSGYIALTLCPWIFIREDLKHRFTEDVERHETTHALQQIETAWIFFLLLYGLEYLIKLFCTFSHKRAYWSISFEQEANEHEQEVGYNNVRKHYAWIKYIFTLNK
;
A
#
# COMPACT_ATOMS: atom_id res chain seq x y z
N MET A 1 -8.25 -7.30 -11.06
CA MET A 1 -6.98 -8.04 -10.85
C MET A 1 -7.12 -8.98 -9.67
N LYS A 2 -6.59 -10.17 -9.81
CA LYS A 2 -6.65 -11.16 -8.73
C LYS A 2 -5.22 -11.51 -8.29
N LEU A 3 -4.91 -11.24 -7.03
CA LEU A 3 -3.59 -11.50 -6.47
C LEU A 3 -3.50 -12.92 -5.93
N ARG A 4 -2.29 -13.50 -5.99
CA ARG A 4 -2.02 -14.81 -5.42
C ARG A 4 -1.73 -14.65 -3.93
N LYS A 5 -2.57 -15.25 -3.09
CA LYS A 5 -2.44 -15.15 -1.63
C LYS A 5 -1.42 -16.15 -1.11
N VAL A 6 -0.48 -15.68 -0.30
CA VAL A 6 0.54 -16.50 0.34
C VAL A 6 0.50 -16.21 1.84
N TYR A 7 0.27 -17.25 2.65
CA TYR A 7 0.18 -17.11 4.10
C TYR A 7 1.51 -17.50 4.74
N LYS A 8 2.07 -16.62 5.57
CA LYS A 8 3.35 -16.82 6.24
C LYS A 8 3.23 -16.55 7.74
N ALA A 9 3.96 -17.32 8.54
CA ALA A 9 3.88 -17.21 10.00
C ALA A 9 4.49 -15.93 10.53
N HIS A 10 5.59 -15.46 9.93
CA HIS A 10 6.36 -14.31 10.43
C HIS A 10 6.58 -13.22 9.41
N PHE A 11 5.83 -13.22 8.32
CA PHE A 11 5.95 -12.23 7.26
C PHE A 11 4.56 -11.82 6.81
N PRO A 12 4.26 -10.57 6.58
CA PRO A 12 5.12 -9.39 6.72
C PRO A 12 5.43 -9.04 8.19
N PHE A 13 6.09 -7.89 8.38
CA PHE A 13 6.59 -7.46 9.67
C PHE A 13 5.49 -7.36 10.72
N SER A 14 5.89 -7.45 12.00
CA SER A 14 4.97 -7.32 13.11
C SER A 14 4.15 -6.03 13.01
N GLY A 15 2.84 -6.13 13.20
CA GLY A 15 1.93 -5.00 13.10
C GLY A 15 1.31 -4.82 11.72
N TYR A 16 1.77 -5.54 10.72
CA TYR A 16 1.21 -5.48 9.37
C TYR A 16 0.46 -6.75 9.04
N ILE A 17 -0.75 -6.60 8.49
CA ILE A 17 -1.61 -7.74 8.13
C ILE A 17 -1.12 -8.39 6.85
N ALA A 18 -0.72 -7.58 5.87
CA ALA A 18 -0.39 -8.05 4.54
C ALA A 18 0.63 -7.14 3.88
N LEU A 19 1.31 -7.68 2.86
CA LEU A 19 2.26 -6.92 2.05
C LEU A 19 2.13 -7.42 0.61
N THR A 20 2.03 -6.49 -0.33
CA THR A 20 1.89 -6.81 -1.75
C THR A 20 3.23 -6.70 -2.46
N LEU A 21 3.58 -7.78 -3.18
CA LEU A 21 4.63 -7.78 -4.18
C LEU A 21 4.01 -8.46 -5.40
N CYS A 22 3.40 -7.68 -6.28
CA CYS A 22 2.61 -8.18 -7.40
C CYS A 22 3.38 -9.21 -8.23
N PRO A 23 2.81 -10.38 -8.53
CA PRO A 23 1.40 -10.77 -8.41
C PRO A 23 1.01 -11.42 -7.08
N TRP A 24 1.89 -11.39 -6.08
CA TRP A 24 1.64 -12.03 -4.79
C TRP A 24 1.22 -11.03 -3.73
N ILE A 25 0.38 -11.50 -2.80
CA ILE A 25 0.08 -10.79 -1.57
C ILE A 25 0.41 -11.74 -0.42
N PHE A 26 1.31 -11.28 0.46
CA PHE A 26 1.74 -12.06 1.62
C PHE A 26 0.91 -11.65 2.82
N ILE A 27 0.26 -12.61 3.47
CA ILE A 27 -0.65 -12.37 4.59
C ILE A 27 -0.09 -13.09 5.81
N ARG A 28 -0.03 -12.39 6.95
CA ARG A 28 0.39 -13.01 8.19
C ARG A 28 -0.66 -14.02 8.64
N GLU A 29 -0.21 -15.23 8.92
CA GLU A 29 -1.08 -16.33 9.33
C GLU A 29 -1.86 -16.00 10.61
N ASP A 30 -1.19 -15.38 11.59
CA ASP A 30 -1.81 -15.00 12.86
C ASP A 30 -2.80 -13.85 12.74
N LEU A 31 -2.77 -13.08 11.66
CA LEU A 31 -3.65 -11.95 11.44
C LEU A 31 -4.61 -12.15 10.26
N LYS A 32 -4.69 -13.37 9.73
CA LYS A 32 -5.53 -13.64 8.56
C LYS A 32 -7.00 -13.33 8.79
N HIS A 33 -7.47 -13.41 10.02
CA HIS A 33 -8.85 -13.08 10.38
C HIS A 33 -9.15 -11.58 10.23
N ARG A 34 -8.12 -10.74 10.16
CA ARG A 34 -8.25 -9.29 9.94
C ARG A 34 -8.10 -8.92 8.47
N PHE A 35 -7.88 -9.89 7.60
CA PHE A 35 -7.77 -9.67 6.16
C PHE A 35 -9.17 -9.63 5.56
N THR A 36 -9.75 -8.43 5.52
CA THR A 36 -11.10 -8.18 5.03
C THR A 36 -11.07 -7.75 3.56
N GLU A 37 -12.25 -7.56 2.97
CA GLU A 37 -12.35 -7.03 1.61
C GLU A 37 -11.71 -5.66 1.49
N ASP A 38 -11.81 -4.82 2.53
CA ASP A 38 -11.19 -3.50 2.53
C ASP A 38 -9.67 -3.61 2.48
N VAL A 39 -9.09 -4.52 3.24
CA VAL A 39 -7.65 -4.76 3.22
C VAL A 39 -7.22 -5.32 1.87
N GLU A 40 -7.98 -6.24 1.31
CA GLU A 40 -7.69 -6.80 -0.01
C GLU A 40 -7.73 -5.70 -1.08
N ARG A 41 -8.69 -4.80 -1.01
CA ARG A 41 -8.79 -3.67 -1.94
C ARG A 41 -7.59 -2.74 -1.80
N HIS A 42 -7.18 -2.46 -0.57
CA HIS A 42 -5.99 -1.65 -0.28
C HIS A 42 -4.75 -2.27 -0.93
N GLU A 43 -4.56 -3.57 -0.74
CA GLU A 43 -3.38 -4.26 -1.29
C GLU A 43 -3.46 -4.37 -2.82
N THR A 44 -4.65 -4.54 -3.38
CA THR A 44 -4.82 -4.57 -4.83
C THR A 44 -4.48 -3.21 -5.45
N THR A 45 -4.79 -2.12 -4.76
CA THR A 45 -4.38 -0.78 -5.20
C THR A 45 -2.85 -0.70 -5.28
N HIS A 46 -2.14 -1.22 -4.28
CA HIS A 46 -0.67 -1.27 -4.33
C HIS A 46 -0.16 -2.11 -5.50
N ALA A 47 -0.84 -3.22 -5.82
CA ALA A 47 -0.45 -4.05 -6.96
C ALA A 47 -0.55 -3.27 -8.26
N LEU A 48 -1.61 -2.48 -8.43
CA LEU A 48 -1.76 -1.65 -9.62
C LEU A 48 -0.72 -0.54 -9.67
N GLN A 49 -0.40 0.06 -8.53
CA GLN A 49 0.68 1.05 -8.43
C GLN A 49 2.01 0.44 -8.81
N GLN A 50 2.28 -0.79 -8.39
CA GLN A 50 3.51 -1.50 -8.74
C GLN A 50 3.61 -1.74 -10.25
N ILE A 51 2.52 -2.12 -10.89
CA ILE A 51 2.49 -2.30 -12.34
C ILE A 51 2.76 -0.97 -13.04
N GLU A 52 2.14 0.12 -12.58
CA GLU A 52 2.33 1.46 -13.17
C GLU A 52 3.78 1.94 -13.09
N THR A 53 4.50 1.52 -12.06
CA THR A 53 5.86 1.98 -11.80
C THR A 53 6.91 0.92 -12.11
N ALA A 54 6.54 -0.15 -12.80
CA ALA A 54 7.43 -1.26 -13.15
C ALA A 54 8.12 -1.86 -11.92
N TRP A 55 7.39 -2.01 -10.82
CA TRP A 55 7.82 -2.59 -9.53
C TRP A 55 9.03 -1.92 -8.90
N ILE A 56 10.15 -1.84 -9.62
CA ILE A 56 11.39 -1.31 -9.07
C ILE A 56 11.25 0.18 -8.72
N PHE A 57 10.58 0.95 -9.59
CA PHE A 57 10.33 2.36 -9.30
C PHE A 57 9.36 2.55 -8.16
N PHE A 58 8.41 1.62 -7.98
CA PHE A 58 7.55 1.64 -6.80
C PHE A 58 8.38 1.57 -5.52
N LEU A 59 9.30 0.62 -5.44
CA LEU A 59 10.13 0.45 -4.25
C LEU A 59 11.02 1.67 -4.01
N LEU A 60 11.63 2.20 -5.06
CA LEU A 60 12.51 3.36 -4.94
C LEU A 60 11.74 4.61 -4.52
N LEU A 61 10.61 4.87 -5.17
CA LEU A 61 9.78 6.04 -4.85
C LEU A 61 9.17 5.93 -3.46
N TYR A 62 8.72 4.73 -3.09
CA TYR A 62 8.15 4.47 -1.78
C TYR A 62 9.16 4.80 -0.68
N GLY A 63 10.39 4.25 -0.81
CA GLY A 63 11.43 4.47 0.16
C GLY A 63 11.89 5.91 0.22
N LEU A 64 12.07 6.55 -0.93
CA LEU A 64 12.48 7.95 -1.00
C LEU A 64 11.42 8.87 -0.39
N GLU A 65 10.17 8.65 -0.74
CA GLU A 65 9.07 9.45 -0.22
C GLU A 65 8.94 9.28 1.30
N TYR A 66 9.11 8.05 1.79
CA TYR A 66 9.12 7.79 3.22
C TYR A 66 10.19 8.59 3.93
N LEU A 67 11.42 8.58 3.41
CA LEU A 67 12.52 9.30 4.03
C LEU A 67 12.27 10.82 4.06
N ILE A 68 11.83 11.38 2.94
CA ILE A 68 11.52 12.81 2.86
C ILE A 68 10.44 13.19 3.88
N LYS A 69 9.37 12.41 3.94
CA LYS A 69 8.27 12.69 4.85
C LYS A 69 8.62 12.42 6.30
N LEU A 70 9.55 11.49 6.55
CA LEU A 70 10.10 11.28 7.89
C LEU A 70 10.83 12.53 8.37
N PHE A 71 11.66 13.14 7.51
CA PHE A 71 12.35 14.39 7.85
C PHE A 71 11.37 15.55 8.02
N CYS A 72 10.23 15.54 7.34
CA CYS A 72 9.22 16.58 7.50
C CYS A 72 8.37 16.42 8.75
N THR A 73 8.14 15.19 9.20
CA THR A 73 7.19 14.92 10.28
C THR A 73 7.85 14.46 11.59
N PHE A 74 9.09 13.96 11.52
CA PHE A 74 9.80 13.32 12.63
C PHE A 74 8.98 12.23 13.32
N SER A 75 8.10 11.56 12.55
CA SER A 75 7.23 10.50 13.04
C SER A 75 7.12 9.39 12.01
N HIS A 76 7.51 8.18 12.41
CA HIS A 76 7.38 7.00 11.54
C HIS A 76 5.94 6.83 11.06
N LYS A 77 4.99 6.94 11.99
CA LYS A 77 3.58 6.73 11.69
C LYS A 77 3.08 7.77 10.67
N ARG A 78 3.36 9.05 10.91
CA ARG A 78 2.93 10.12 10.00
C ARG A 78 3.62 10.01 8.64
N ALA A 79 4.91 9.68 8.64
CA ALA A 79 5.65 9.51 7.40
C ALA A 79 5.05 8.38 6.56
N TYR A 80 4.81 7.24 7.19
CA TYR A 80 4.23 6.07 6.52
C TYR A 80 2.85 6.39 5.94
N TRP A 81 1.97 6.99 6.75
CA TRP A 81 0.62 7.33 6.30
C TRP A 81 0.61 8.44 5.25
N SER A 82 1.70 9.19 5.13
CA SER A 82 1.82 10.30 4.18
C SER A 82 2.45 9.91 2.84
N ILE A 83 2.94 8.68 2.70
CA ILE A 83 3.44 8.18 1.41
C ILE A 83 2.28 8.22 0.41
N SER A 84 2.53 8.77 -0.78
CA SER A 84 1.47 8.95 -1.79
C SER A 84 0.76 7.63 -2.11
N PHE A 85 1.51 6.54 -2.25
CA PHE A 85 0.94 5.23 -2.51
C PHE A 85 0.00 4.80 -1.38
N GLU A 86 0.39 5.06 -0.13
CA GLU A 86 -0.44 4.71 1.02
C GLU A 86 -1.65 5.62 1.14
N GLN A 87 -1.51 6.92 0.84
CA GLN A 87 -2.64 7.83 0.89
C GLN A 87 -3.73 7.43 -0.11
N GLU A 88 -3.35 7.08 -1.33
CA GLU A 88 -4.34 6.62 -2.31
C GLU A 88 -5.04 5.35 -1.82
N ALA A 89 -4.26 4.37 -1.38
CA ALA A 89 -4.83 3.08 -0.96
C ALA A 89 -5.75 3.24 0.25
N ASN A 90 -5.34 4.04 1.24
CA ASN A 90 -6.14 4.25 2.45
C ASN A 90 -7.43 5.03 2.17
N GLU A 91 -7.36 6.03 1.30
CA GLU A 91 -8.54 6.85 1.00
C GLU A 91 -9.63 6.04 0.31
N HIS A 92 -9.25 5.06 -0.51
CA HIS A 92 -10.19 4.34 -1.35
C HIS A 92 -10.42 2.88 -0.94
N GLU A 93 -9.84 2.44 0.17
CA GLU A 93 -9.93 1.02 0.55
C GLU A 93 -11.34 0.56 0.85
N GLN A 94 -12.25 1.48 1.22
CA GLN A 94 -13.63 1.15 1.51
C GLN A 94 -14.56 1.33 0.30
N GLU A 95 -14.03 1.79 -0.82
CA GLU A 95 -14.83 2.01 -2.03
C GLU A 95 -14.87 0.75 -2.87
N VAL A 96 -15.99 0.04 -2.82
CA VAL A 96 -16.20 -1.19 -3.60
C VAL A 96 -16.07 -0.87 -5.09
N GLY A 97 -15.24 -1.61 -5.79
CA GLY A 97 -15.03 -1.43 -7.23
C GLY A 97 -14.03 -0.33 -7.60
N TYR A 98 -13.40 0.33 -6.61
CA TYR A 98 -12.46 1.41 -6.90
C TYR A 98 -11.38 1.00 -7.90
N ASN A 99 -10.79 -0.18 -7.74
CA ASN A 99 -9.68 -0.61 -8.58
C ASN A 99 -10.08 -0.93 -10.02
N ASN A 100 -11.38 -1.04 -10.29
CA ASN A 100 -11.88 -1.23 -11.65
C ASN A 100 -12.08 0.10 -12.38
N VAL A 101 -12.14 1.21 -11.65
CA VAL A 101 -12.42 2.54 -12.22
C VAL A 101 -11.33 3.58 -11.91
N ARG A 102 -10.32 3.24 -11.11
CA ARG A 102 -9.29 4.19 -10.74
C ARG A 102 -8.50 4.65 -11.96
N LYS A 103 -8.07 5.90 -11.92
CA LYS A 103 -7.22 6.47 -12.97
C LYS A 103 -5.77 6.03 -12.75
N HIS A 104 -5.05 5.80 -13.86
CA HIS A 104 -3.62 5.51 -13.77
C HIS A 104 -2.89 6.67 -13.09
N TYR A 105 -1.92 6.33 -12.25
CA TYR A 105 -1.11 7.29 -11.52
C TYR A 105 -1.94 8.17 -10.57
N ALA A 106 -3.05 7.64 -10.05
CA ALA A 106 -3.90 8.38 -9.12
C ALA A 106 -3.17 8.79 -7.84
N TRP A 107 -2.07 8.09 -7.49
CA TRP A 107 -1.26 8.39 -6.32
C TRP A 107 -0.47 9.70 -6.45
N ILE A 108 -0.23 10.20 -7.66
CA ILE A 108 0.62 11.38 -7.89
C ILE A 108 0.12 12.62 -7.14
N LYS A 109 -1.18 12.82 -7.08
CA LYS A 109 -1.76 13.99 -6.40
C LYS A 109 -1.46 14.05 -4.90
N TYR A 110 -1.01 12.97 -4.31
CA TYR A 110 -0.71 12.91 -2.88
C TYR A 110 0.77 13.14 -2.55
N ILE A 111 1.65 13.29 -3.56
CA ILE A 111 3.09 13.38 -3.33
C ILE A 111 3.45 14.52 -2.38
N PHE A 112 2.82 15.68 -2.56
CA PHE A 112 3.15 16.88 -1.79
C PHE A 112 2.21 17.10 -0.61
N THR A 113 1.40 16.10 -0.23
CA THR A 113 0.50 16.22 0.91
C THR A 113 1.01 15.39 2.09
N LEU A 114 0.71 15.87 3.30
CA LEU A 114 1.01 15.13 4.53
C LEU A 114 -0.29 14.70 5.18
N ASN A 115 -0.34 13.43 5.58
CA ASN A 115 -1.47 12.91 6.32
C ASN A 115 -1.31 13.30 7.80
N LYS A 116 -2.41 13.65 8.43
CA LYS A 116 -2.40 14.08 9.84
C LYS A 116 -2.36 12.91 10.81
#